data_419a65388c166b1d1be4aef58db77687
#
_entry.id   419a65388c166b1d1be4aef58db77687
#
_cell.length_a   1.000
_cell.length_b   1.000
_cell.length_c   1.000
_cell.angle_alpha   90.00
_cell.angle_beta   90.00
_cell.angle_gamma   90.00
#
_symmetry.space_group_name_H-M   'P 1'
#
loop_
_entity.id
_entity.type
_entity.pdbx_description
1 polymer ?
#
loop_
_entity_poly.entity_id
_entity_poly.type
_entity_poly.pdbx_seq_one_letter_code
_entity_poly.pdbx_strand_id
1 'polypeptide(L)'
;ELVRRGYMVFCPDARGFGERREWGLQGAEGEDMTHSTCSQLNRMAICLGLSLGGMWVWDLQRLIDYIETRTDCDVSRLGCVGMSGGGYQTLMLTAMDDRIKCAVVSGYFYGVRDALLKLSNNCDCNYIPNLWRVADMGDFGALIAPRPLLVETGRQDPLNGERGVDNVYEQVEVAKSAYQLLKSEEKLVWAVFEGEHRWYGDKTYDFINENL
;
A
#
# COMPACT_ATOMS: atom_id res chain seq x y z
N GLU A 1 -5.60 -14.60 -10.44
CA GLU A 1 -6.24 -14.02 -11.63
C GLU A 1 -5.23 -13.30 -12.52
N LEU A 2 -4.32 -12.46 -12.00
CA LEU A 2 -3.30 -11.76 -12.80
C LEU A 2 -2.45 -12.72 -13.64
N VAL A 3 -2.00 -13.83 -13.07
CA VAL A 3 -1.24 -14.87 -13.80
C VAL A 3 -2.06 -15.43 -14.98
N ARG A 4 -3.37 -15.62 -14.80
CA ARG A 4 -4.26 -16.08 -15.89
C ARG A 4 -4.40 -15.06 -17.01
N ARG A 5 -4.13 -13.78 -16.73
CA ARG A 5 -4.13 -12.69 -17.71
C ARG A 5 -2.76 -12.43 -18.32
N GLY A 6 -1.79 -13.29 -18.05
CA GLY A 6 -0.46 -13.24 -18.67
C GLY A 6 0.59 -12.41 -17.91
N TYR A 7 0.27 -11.95 -16.71
CA TYR A 7 1.25 -11.24 -15.87
C TYR A 7 2.13 -12.21 -15.10
N MET A 8 3.42 -11.89 -15.01
CA MET A 8 4.29 -12.47 -14.01
C MET A 8 4.03 -11.77 -12.68
N VAL A 9 3.81 -12.55 -11.62
CA VAL A 9 3.41 -12.02 -10.31
C VAL A 9 4.43 -12.38 -9.25
N PHE A 10 4.94 -11.37 -8.55
CA PHE A 10 5.82 -11.53 -7.38
C PHE A 10 5.01 -11.20 -6.12
N CYS A 11 4.93 -12.14 -5.20
CA CYS A 11 4.22 -12.01 -3.92
C CYS A 11 5.19 -12.25 -2.77
N PRO A 12 6.02 -11.25 -2.39
CA PRO A 12 6.94 -11.44 -1.28
C PRO A 12 6.21 -11.39 0.05
N ASP A 13 6.64 -12.20 1.02
CA ASP A 13 6.28 -11.97 2.41
C ASP A 13 6.89 -10.65 2.88
N ALA A 14 6.07 -9.80 3.49
CA ALA A 14 6.57 -8.60 4.13
C ALA A 14 7.40 -8.98 5.38
N ARG A 15 8.44 -8.21 5.71
CA ARG A 15 9.21 -8.40 6.93
C ARG A 15 8.29 -8.40 8.15
N GLY A 16 8.40 -9.42 8.98
CA GLY A 16 7.52 -9.66 10.12
C GLY A 16 6.28 -10.52 9.82
N PHE A 17 6.12 -10.99 8.58
CA PHE A 17 5.05 -11.91 8.18
C PHE A 17 5.60 -13.18 7.55
N GLY A 18 4.78 -14.23 7.53
CA GLY A 18 5.07 -15.51 6.89
C GLY A 18 6.44 -16.07 7.26
N GLU A 19 7.21 -16.45 6.26
CA GLU A 19 8.58 -16.95 6.43
C GLU A 19 9.58 -15.87 6.87
N ARG A 20 9.23 -14.60 6.80
CA ARG A 20 10.05 -13.46 7.21
C ARG A 20 9.73 -12.93 8.62
N ARG A 21 9.10 -13.75 9.46
CA ARG A 21 8.94 -13.49 10.89
C ARG A 21 10.26 -13.68 11.63
N GLU A 22 10.46 -12.90 12.70
CA GLU A 22 11.64 -13.04 13.55
C GLU A 22 11.48 -14.24 14.50
N TRP A 23 12.29 -15.23 14.32
CA TRP A 23 12.36 -16.41 15.18
C TRP A 23 12.75 -16.00 16.61
N GLY A 24 12.03 -16.51 17.59
CA GLY A 24 12.29 -16.26 19.01
C GLY A 24 11.64 -15.00 19.59
N LEU A 25 10.99 -14.17 18.78
CA LEU A 25 10.28 -12.97 19.30
C LEU A 25 8.87 -13.25 19.78
N GLN A 26 8.21 -14.29 19.32
CA GLN A 26 6.89 -14.70 19.84
C GLN A 26 6.67 -16.16 19.50
N GLY A 27 6.75 -17.07 20.49
CA GLY A 27 6.25 -18.42 20.31
C GLY A 27 6.52 -18.96 18.90
N ALA A 28 7.71 -18.69 18.39
CA ALA A 28 8.10 -18.97 17.01
C ALA A 28 8.10 -20.48 16.70
N GLU A 29 7.86 -21.26 17.71
CA GLU A 29 7.58 -22.68 17.58
C GLU A 29 6.22 -22.97 16.93
N GLY A 30 5.44 -21.91 16.67
CA GLY A 30 4.10 -22.05 16.10
C GLY A 30 4.10 -22.24 14.60
N GLU A 31 3.39 -23.22 14.17
CA GLU A 31 2.89 -23.43 12.83
C GLU A 31 2.00 -22.26 12.34
N ASP A 32 1.80 -21.23 13.19
CA ASP A 32 0.88 -20.16 12.92
C ASP A 32 1.53 -19.04 12.11
N MET A 33 1.59 -19.25 10.81
CA MET A 33 2.08 -18.28 9.82
C MET A 33 1.20 -17.03 9.75
N THR A 34 0.07 -16.99 10.45
CA THR A 34 -0.87 -15.85 10.45
C THR A 34 -0.48 -14.77 11.47
N HIS A 35 0.30 -15.10 12.49
CA HIS A 35 0.80 -14.14 13.46
C HIS A 35 1.96 -13.30 12.88
N SER A 36 1.92 -11.99 13.08
CA SER A 36 2.99 -11.09 12.69
C SER A 36 3.90 -10.73 13.87
N THR A 37 5.17 -10.42 13.57
CA THR A 37 6.12 -9.83 14.53
C THR A 37 6.28 -8.32 14.33
N CYS A 38 5.32 -7.66 13.65
CA CYS A 38 5.37 -6.24 13.30
C CYS A 38 5.61 -5.33 14.48
N SER A 39 4.91 -5.55 15.61
CA SER A 39 5.02 -4.70 16.79
C SER A 39 6.43 -4.70 17.37
N GLN A 40 7.04 -5.87 17.49
CA GLN A 40 8.40 -6.00 17.99
C GLN A 40 9.41 -5.33 17.03
N LEU A 41 9.30 -5.65 15.74
CA LEU A 41 10.20 -5.10 14.73
C LEU A 41 10.10 -3.57 14.64
N ASN A 42 8.89 -3.01 14.66
CA ASN A 42 8.73 -1.55 14.60
C ASN A 42 9.30 -0.86 15.84
N ARG A 43 9.08 -1.41 17.04
CA ARG A 43 9.66 -0.87 18.27
C ARG A 43 11.19 -0.90 18.24
N MET A 44 11.78 -1.98 17.75
CA MET A 44 13.24 -2.08 17.56
C MET A 44 13.73 -1.09 16.51
N ALA A 45 13.03 -0.98 15.37
CA ALA A 45 13.38 -0.06 14.30
C ALA A 45 13.38 1.41 14.77
N ILE A 46 12.36 1.82 15.54
CA ILE A 46 12.26 3.18 16.10
C ILE A 46 13.46 3.53 16.98
N CYS A 47 13.97 2.58 17.78
CA CYS A 47 15.17 2.79 18.60
C CYS A 47 16.43 3.07 17.77
N LEU A 48 16.44 2.66 16.51
CA LEU A 48 17.53 2.86 15.56
C LEU A 48 17.28 4.04 14.59
N GLY A 49 16.21 4.82 14.82
CA GLY A 49 15.83 5.90 13.92
C GLY A 49 15.19 5.42 12.59
N LEU A 50 14.73 4.19 12.56
CA LEU A 50 14.09 3.54 11.41
C LEU A 50 12.58 3.35 11.67
N SER A 51 11.86 2.80 10.70
CA SER A 51 10.49 2.32 10.85
C SER A 51 10.30 1.05 10.05
N LEU A 52 9.40 0.18 10.49
CA LEU A 52 9.10 -1.06 9.76
C LEU A 52 8.53 -0.75 8.37
N GLY A 53 7.64 0.28 8.25
CA GLY A 53 7.13 0.72 6.96
C GLY A 53 8.23 1.15 5.99
N GLY A 54 9.24 1.90 6.46
CA GLY A 54 10.41 2.27 5.65
C GLY A 54 11.26 1.07 5.24
N MET A 55 11.41 0.08 6.13
CA MET A 55 12.11 -1.18 5.82
C MET A 55 11.36 -1.99 4.75
N TRP A 56 10.03 -1.99 4.75
CA TRP A 56 9.22 -2.63 3.72
C TRP A 56 9.41 -1.99 2.35
N VAL A 57 9.41 -0.66 2.28
CA VAL A 57 9.68 0.07 1.03
C VAL A 57 11.06 -0.31 0.50
N TRP A 58 12.07 -0.31 1.35
CA TRP A 58 13.42 -0.74 0.98
C TRP A 58 13.45 -2.16 0.44
N ASP A 59 12.82 -3.12 1.12
CA ASP A 59 12.77 -4.52 0.70
C ASP A 59 12.11 -4.67 -0.69
N LEU A 60 11.03 -3.93 -0.93
CA LEU A 60 10.33 -3.94 -2.21
C LEU A 60 11.13 -3.28 -3.33
N GLN A 61 11.86 -2.21 -3.03
CA GLN A 61 12.81 -1.63 -4.00
C GLN A 61 13.91 -2.63 -4.37
N ARG A 62 14.43 -3.40 -3.39
CA ARG A 62 15.39 -4.48 -3.67
C ARG A 62 14.78 -5.61 -4.50
N LEU A 63 13.48 -5.90 -4.31
CA LEU A 63 12.76 -6.82 -5.19
C LEU A 63 12.70 -6.29 -6.63
N ILE A 64 12.44 -5.00 -6.83
CA ILE A 64 12.44 -4.39 -8.16
C ILE A 64 13.84 -4.49 -8.80
N ASP A 65 14.91 -4.21 -8.04
CA ASP A 65 16.28 -4.37 -8.53
C ASP A 65 16.56 -5.82 -8.98
N TYR A 66 16.06 -6.80 -8.24
CA TYR A 66 16.15 -8.20 -8.65
C TYR A 66 15.35 -8.46 -9.94
N ILE A 67 14.14 -7.94 -10.04
CA ILE A 67 13.30 -8.10 -11.25
C ILE A 67 14.01 -7.52 -12.47
N GLU A 68 14.71 -6.39 -12.34
CA GLU A 68 15.51 -5.79 -13.41
C GLU A 68 16.67 -6.67 -13.91
N THR A 69 17.12 -7.63 -13.12
CA THR A 69 18.14 -8.61 -13.55
C THR A 69 17.57 -9.77 -14.34
N ARG A 70 16.24 -9.92 -14.39
CA ARG A 70 15.58 -11.04 -15.05
C ARG A 70 15.36 -10.74 -16.53
N THR A 71 15.55 -11.74 -17.36
CA THR A 71 15.37 -11.65 -18.81
C THR A 71 13.98 -12.05 -19.30
N ASP A 72 13.16 -12.60 -18.39
CA ASP A 72 11.81 -13.08 -18.66
C ASP A 72 10.71 -12.11 -18.15
N CYS A 73 11.12 -10.93 -17.67
CA CYS A 73 10.24 -9.86 -17.22
C CYS A 73 10.36 -8.62 -18.10
N ASP A 74 9.24 -8.00 -18.41
CA ASP A 74 9.21 -6.66 -19.01
C ASP A 74 9.21 -5.60 -17.91
N VAL A 75 10.39 -5.12 -17.57
CA VAL A 75 10.60 -4.13 -16.49
C VAL A 75 10.08 -2.73 -16.82
N SER A 76 9.71 -2.47 -18.07
CA SER A 76 9.08 -1.20 -18.47
C SER A 76 7.61 -1.14 -18.07
N ARG A 77 7.00 -2.27 -17.70
CA ARG A 77 5.59 -2.44 -17.36
C ARG A 77 5.40 -3.04 -15.97
N LEU A 78 5.99 -2.41 -14.97
CA LEU A 78 5.84 -2.83 -13.57
C LEU A 78 4.60 -2.20 -12.92
N GLY A 79 3.69 -3.01 -12.42
CA GLY A 79 2.56 -2.60 -11.61
C GLY A 79 2.67 -3.08 -10.17
N CYS A 80 2.02 -2.38 -9.26
CA CYS A 80 1.93 -2.78 -7.87
C CYS A 80 0.47 -2.78 -7.40
N VAL A 81 0.05 -3.87 -6.75
CA VAL A 81 -1.31 -3.99 -6.24
C VAL A 81 -1.30 -4.54 -4.83
N GLY A 82 -2.18 -4.04 -3.98
CA GLY A 82 -2.26 -4.55 -2.63
C GLY A 82 -3.53 -4.12 -1.88
N MET A 83 -3.89 -4.92 -0.89
CA MET A 83 -5.02 -4.68 -0.02
C MET A 83 -4.55 -4.51 1.43
N SER A 84 -5.16 -3.57 2.17
CA SER A 84 -4.85 -3.36 3.59
C SER A 84 -3.35 -3.06 3.81
N GLY A 85 -2.64 -3.82 4.61
CA GLY A 85 -1.18 -3.70 4.75
C GLY A 85 -0.42 -3.80 3.42
N GLY A 86 -0.91 -4.59 2.45
CA GLY A 86 -0.40 -4.60 1.09
C GLY A 86 -0.75 -3.32 0.32
N GLY A 87 -1.92 -2.73 0.57
CA GLY A 87 -2.30 -1.40 0.03
C GLY A 87 -1.38 -0.30 0.55
N TYR A 88 -1.04 -0.32 1.83
CA TYR A 88 -0.03 0.57 2.42
C TYR A 88 1.32 0.44 1.71
N GLN A 89 1.82 -0.78 1.57
CA GLN A 89 3.09 -1.03 0.89
C GLN A 89 3.05 -0.58 -0.57
N THR A 90 1.93 -0.82 -1.27
CA THR A 90 1.72 -0.38 -2.65
C THR A 90 1.77 1.14 -2.77
N LEU A 91 1.04 1.87 -1.91
CA LEU A 91 1.03 3.34 -1.88
C LEU A 91 2.43 3.90 -1.66
N MET A 92 3.10 3.43 -0.61
CA MET A 92 4.42 3.94 -0.22
C MET A 92 5.50 3.59 -1.25
N LEU A 93 5.52 2.36 -1.76
CA LEU A 93 6.46 1.96 -2.81
C LEU A 93 6.27 2.80 -4.06
N THR A 94 5.02 2.91 -4.54
CA THR A 94 4.74 3.63 -5.80
C THR A 94 5.06 5.11 -5.68
N ALA A 95 4.82 5.73 -4.52
CA ALA A 95 5.19 7.12 -4.27
C ALA A 95 6.71 7.34 -4.24
N MET A 96 7.50 6.33 -3.81
CA MET A 96 8.95 6.42 -3.61
C MET A 96 9.79 5.79 -4.74
N ASP A 97 9.14 5.14 -5.72
CA ASP A 97 9.83 4.47 -6.83
C ASP A 97 9.06 4.65 -8.14
N ASP A 98 9.62 5.43 -9.05
CA ASP A 98 9.00 5.77 -10.34
C ASP A 98 9.09 4.65 -11.38
N ARG A 99 9.77 3.54 -11.06
CA ARG A 99 9.77 2.31 -11.88
C ARG A 99 8.39 1.64 -11.87
N ILE A 100 7.59 1.81 -10.81
CA ILE A 100 6.19 1.37 -10.81
C ILE A 100 5.35 2.28 -11.70
N LYS A 101 4.71 1.71 -12.72
CA LYS A 101 3.98 2.44 -13.75
C LYS A 101 2.47 2.54 -13.49
N CYS A 102 1.92 1.61 -12.71
CA CYS A 102 0.49 1.55 -12.38
C CYS A 102 0.32 0.99 -10.97
N ALA A 103 -0.61 1.54 -10.18
CA ALA A 103 -0.85 1.09 -8.82
C ALA A 103 -2.34 0.90 -8.51
N VAL A 104 -2.64 -0.14 -7.70
CA VAL A 104 -3.97 -0.35 -7.12
C VAL A 104 -3.85 -0.46 -5.60
N VAL A 105 -4.43 0.50 -4.90
CA VAL A 105 -4.46 0.59 -3.43
C VAL A 105 -5.87 0.25 -2.96
N SER A 106 -6.04 -0.90 -2.35
CA SER A 106 -7.35 -1.36 -1.86
C SER A 106 -7.39 -1.33 -0.33
N GLY A 107 -8.41 -0.68 0.24
CA GLY A 107 -8.65 -0.60 1.69
C GLY A 107 -7.54 0.08 2.48
N TYR A 108 -6.82 1.03 1.90
CA TYR A 108 -5.74 1.77 2.58
C TYR A 108 -5.49 3.16 1.98
N PHE A 109 -6.50 4.02 1.93
CA PHE A 109 -6.34 5.40 1.44
C PHE A 109 -7.21 6.37 2.25
N TYR A 110 -6.98 6.41 3.55
CA TYR A 110 -7.76 7.18 4.52
C TYR A 110 -6.88 8.18 5.28
N GLY A 111 -7.47 9.26 5.76
CA GLY A 111 -6.75 10.24 6.59
C GLY A 111 -6.28 9.63 7.90
N VAL A 112 -5.00 9.81 8.19
CA VAL A 112 -4.30 9.23 9.35
C VAL A 112 -4.89 9.66 10.67
N ARG A 113 -5.39 10.90 10.77
CA ARG A 113 -5.95 11.43 12.01
C ARG A 113 -7.08 10.56 12.54
N ASP A 114 -8.05 10.23 11.71
CA ASP A 114 -9.22 9.48 12.14
C ASP A 114 -8.92 7.97 12.27
N ALA A 115 -8.17 7.43 11.34
CA ALA A 115 -7.89 6.01 11.29
C ALA A 115 -6.80 5.55 12.28
N LEU A 116 -5.65 6.22 12.33
CA LEU A 116 -4.54 5.80 13.18
C LEU A 116 -4.55 6.46 14.55
N LEU A 117 -4.79 7.78 14.62
CA LEU A 117 -4.62 8.52 15.86
C LEU A 117 -5.83 8.42 16.79
N LYS A 118 -7.05 8.28 16.22
CA LYS A 118 -8.27 8.11 17.02
C LYS A 118 -8.61 6.65 17.28
N LEU A 119 -8.68 5.82 16.22
CA LEU A 119 -9.01 4.41 16.39
C LEU A 119 -7.91 3.63 17.12
N SER A 120 -6.66 3.95 16.85
CA SER A 120 -5.47 3.34 17.49
C SER A 120 -5.45 1.81 17.44
N ASN A 121 -6.09 1.20 16.42
CA ASN A 121 -6.25 -0.25 16.28
C ASN A 121 -5.49 -0.84 15.09
N ASN A 122 -4.70 -0.01 14.40
CA ASN A 122 -3.88 -0.45 13.30
C ASN A 122 -2.56 -1.08 13.76
N CYS A 123 -1.94 -1.87 12.89
CA CYS A 123 -0.63 -2.46 13.11
C CYS A 123 0.44 -1.38 13.39
N ASP A 124 1.37 -1.66 14.29
CA ASP A 124 2.47 -0.75 14.67
C ASP A 124 3.31 -0.26 13.47
N CYS A 125 3.33 -1.00 12.37
CA CYS A 125 4.02 -0.59 11.13
C CYS A 125 3.53 0.74 10.55
N ASN A 126 2.33 1.18 10.91
CA ASN A 126 1.74 2.45 10.50
C ASN A 126 2.29 3.65 11.29
N TYR A 127 2.88 3.41 12.47
CA TYR A 127 3.34 4.46 13.36
C TYR A 127 4.79 4.85 13.03
N ILE A 128 4.95 5.68 11.98
CA ILE A 128 6.26 6.19 11.55
C ILE A 128 6.51 7.52 12.23
N PRO A 129 7.59 7.65 13.04
CA PRO A 129 7.89 8.87 13.76
C PRO A 129 7.98 10.10 12.85
N ASN A 130 7.25 11.15 13.21
CA ASN A 130 7.18 12.45 12.55
C ASN A 130 6.55 12.47 11.13
N LEU A 131 6.31 11.35 10.48
CA LEU A 131 5.79 11.32 9.11
C LEU A 131 4.45 12.04 9.00
N TRP A 132 3.52 11.69 9.86
CA TRP A 132 2.15 12.20 9.86
C TRP A 132 2.01 13.67 10.33
N ARG A 133 3.12 14.34 10.60
CA ARG A 133 3.17 15.80 10.82
C ARG A 133 3.37 16.57 9.52
N VAL A 134 3.82 15.91 8.48
CA VAL A 134 4.23 16.56 7.21
C VAL A 134 3.53 15.99 5.98
N ALA A 135 2.95 14.79 6.06
CA ALA A 135 2.26 14.14 4.95
C ALA A 135 1.12 13.24 5.45
N ASP A 136 0.09 13.06 4.62
CA ASP A 136 -1.00 12.11 4.82
C ASP A 136 -1.13 11.22 3.56
N MET A 137 -2.05 10.29 3.52
CA MET A 137 -2.20 9.34 2.40
C MET A 137 -2.44 10.04 1.06
N GLY A 138 -3.19 11.14 1.05
CA GLY A 138 -3.42 11.95 -0.14
C GLY A 138 -2.15 12.57 -0.71
N ASP A 139 -1.20 12.97 0.14
CA ASP A 139 0.10 13.50 -0.30
C ASP A 139 0.93 12.42 -1.00
N PHE A 140 0.94 11.19 -0.48
CA PHE A 140 1.57 10.06 -1.17
C PHE A 140 0.89 9.72 -2.49
N GLY A 141 -0.45 9.79 -2.55
CA GLY A 141 -1.20 9.69 -3.79
C GLY A 141 -0.82 10.76 -4.80
N ALA A 142 -0.59 12.00 -4.34
CA ALA A 142 -0.14 13.11 -5.18
C ALA A 142 1.26 12.88 -5.77
N LEU A 143 2.17 12.24 -5.04
CA LEU A 143 3.52 11.88 -5.53
C LEU A 143 3.48 10.81 -6.63
N ILE A 144 2.39 10.06 -6.76
CA ILE A 144 2.23 9.07 -7.83
C ILE A 144 1.89 9.74 -9.17
N ALA A 145 1.21 10.88 -9.15
CA ALA A 145 0.83 11.60 -10.37
C ALA A 145 2.06 11.90 -11.28
N PRO A 146 1.92 11.76 -12.60
CA PRO A 146 0.73 11.46 -13.41
C PRO A 146 0.54 9.96 -13.70
N ARG A 147 1.16 9.05 -12.95
CA ARG A 147 1.04 7.61 -13.15
C ARG A 147 -0.34 7.12 -12.71
N PRO A 148 -0.93 6.12 -13.39
CA PRO A 148 -2.23 5.57 -13.05
C PRO A 148 -2.32 5.05 -11.62
N LEU A 149 -3.35 5.51 -10.88
CA LEU A 149 -3.66 5.09 -9.52
C LEU A 149 -5.15 4.75 -9.39
N LEU A 150 -5.45 3.51 -9.04
CA LEU A 150 -6.78 3.09 -8.61
C LEU A 150 -6.82 2.97 -7.09
N VAL A 151 -7.76 3.65 -6.46
CA VAL A 151 -8.08 3.52 -5.03
C VAL A 151 -9.41 2.78 -4.89
N GLU A 152 -9.43 1.64 -4.21
CA GLU A 152 -10.65 0.90 -3.88
C GLU A 152 -11.00 1.10 -2.40
N THR A 153 -12.25 1.44 -2.12
CA THR A 153 -12.73 1.75 -0.77
C THR A 153 -14.02 1.03 -0.47
N GLY A 154 -14.05 0.21 0.58
CA GLY A 154 -15.29 -0.33 1.14
C GLY A 154 -16.06 0.77 1.88
N ARG A 155 -17.37 0.93 1.57
CA ARG A 155 -18.19 1.97 2.20
C ARG A 155 -18.32 1.76 3.71
N GLN A 156 -18.38 0.51 4.16
CA GLN A 156 -18.50 0.10 5.56
C GLN A 156 -17.15 -0.33 6.17
N ASP A 157 -16.03 -0.03 5.51
CA ASP A 157 -14.69 -0.38 6.04
C ASP A 157 -14.42 0.41 7.34
N PRO A 158 -14.29 -0.28 8.50
CA PRO A 158 -14.08 0.38 9.77
C PRO A 158 -12.73 1.10 9.87
N LEU A 159 -11.76 0.75 9.01
CA LEU A 159 -10.45 1.41 8.99
C LEU A 159 -10.52 2.82 8.39
N ASN A 160 -11.59 3.18 7.70
CA ASN A 160 -11.78 4.55 7.22
C ASN A 160 -11.97 5.56 8.37
N GLY A 161 -12.15 5.12 9.63
CA GLY A 161 -12.38 5.97 10.79
C GLY A 161 -13.86 6.35 10.97
N GLU A 162 -14.13 7.21 11.97
CA GLU A 162 -15.51 7.60 12.32
C GLU A 162 -16.26 8.27 11.17
N ARG A 163 -15.58 9.02 10.32
CA ARG A 163 -16.15 9.71 9.16
C ARG A 163 -16.31 8.82 7.94
N GLY A 164 -15.88 7.56 8.02
CA GLY A 164 -16.02 6.58 6.94
C GLY A 164 -15.44 7.07 5.61
N VAL A 165 -16.24 6.97 4.57
CA VAL A 165 -15.84 7.34 3.19
C VAL A 165 -15.45 8.82 3.05
N ASP A 166 -16.00 9.71 3.87
CA ASP A 166 -15.66 11.14 3.81
C ASP A 166 -14.19 11.39 4.20
N ASN A 167 -13.64 10.57 5.12
CA ASN A 167 -12.23 10.61 5.46
C ASN A 167 -11.33 10.17 4.27
N VAL A 168 -11.80 9.21 3.47
CA VAL A 168 -11.10 8.79 2.25
C VAL A 168 -11.23 9.86 1.15
N TYR A 169 -12.44 10.42 0.98
CA TYR A 169 -12.70 11.46 -0.01
C TYR A 169 -11.73 12.65 0.12
N GLU A 170 -11.50 13.13 1.33
CA GLU A 170 -10.55 14.22 1.57
C GLU A 170 -9.13 13.88 1.06
N GLN A 171 -8.67 12.64 1.26
CA GLN A 171 -7.36 12.20 0.78
C GLN A 171 -7.33 12.08 -0.75
N VAL A 172 -8.42 11.60 -1.34
CA VAL A 172 -8.55 11.53 -2.81
C VAL A 172 -8.51 12.92 -3.42
N GLU A 173 -9.17 13.93 -2.83
CA GLU A 173 -9.15 15.32 -3.34
C GLU A 173 -7.75 15.94 -3.23
N VAL A 174 -6.97 15.62 -2.20
CA VAL A 174 -5.56 16.03 -2.11
C VAL A 174 -4.76 15.46 -3.29
N ALA A 175 -4.83 14.15 -3.51
CA ALA A 175 -4.15 13.51 -4.64
C ALA A 175 -4.62 14.08 -5.97
N LYS A 176 -5.92 14.25 -6.16
CA LYS A 176 -6.54 14.77 -7.39
C LYS A 176 -6.01 16.15 -7.78
N SER A 177 -5.69 17.00 -6.81
CA SER A 177 -5.12 18.32 -7.09
C SER A 177 -3.79 18.23 -7.87
N ALA A 178 -2.96 17.23 -7.60
CA ALA A 178 -1.72 16.98 -8.35
C ALA A 178 -2.01 16.43 -9.75
N TYR A 179 -2.97 15.51 -9.89
CA TYR A 179 -3.37 15.00 -11.20
C TYR A 179 -3.95 16.10 -12.09
N GLN A 180 -4.73 17.02 -11.51
CA GLN A 180 -5.24 18.22 -12.22
C GLN A 180 -4.11 19.13 -12.70
N LEU A 181 -3.16 19.42 -11.81
CA LEU A 181 -1.99 20.24 -12.16
C LEU A 181 -1.21 19.63 -13.34
N LEU A 182 -1.12 18.30 -13.39
CA LEU A 182 -0.41 17.55 -14.43
C LEU A 182 -1.30 17.17 -15.63
N LYS A 183 -2.57 17.61 -15.65
CA LYS A 183 -3.56 17.33 -16.71
C LYS A 183 -3.72 15.84 -17.00
N SER A 184 -3.92 15.07 -15.94
CA SER A 184 -4.00 13.60 -15.97
C SER A 184 -5.08 13.04 -15.02
N GLU A 185 -6.18 13.81 -14.81
CA GLU A 185 -7.25 13.47 -13.86
C GLU A 185 -7.86 12.09 -14.13
N GLU A 186 -7.92 11.71 -15.40
CA GLU A 186 -8.45 10.42 -15.85
C GLU A 186 -7.64 9.22 -15.34
N LYS A 187 -6.40 9.45 -14.91
CA LYS A 187 -5.51 8.41 -14.38
C LYS A 187 -5.68 8.17 -12.88
N LEU A 188 -6.41 9.03 -12.16
CA LEU A 188 -6.79 8.80 -10.78
C LEU A 188 -8.23 8.27 -10.74
N VAL A 189 -8.39 7.02 -10.39
CA VAL A 189 -9.71 6.39 -10.27
C VAL A 189 -10.00 6.08 -8.81
N TRP A 190 -11.14 6.54 -8.30
CA TRP A 190 -11.63 6.16 -6.98
C TRP A 190 -12.89 5.29 -7.13
N ALA A 191 -12.81 4.06 -6.66
CA ALA A 191 -13.89 3.08 -6.70
C ALA A 191 -14.38 2.79 -5.28
N VAL A 192 -15.58 3.26 -4.95
CA VAL A 192 -16.28 2.93 -3.70
C VAL A 192 -17.21 1.75 -3.97
N PHE A 193 -17.13 0.72 -3.14
CA PHE A 193 -17.99 -0.46 -3.24
C PHE A 193 -18.79 -0.70 -1.96
N GLU A 194 -19.90 -1.37 -2.07
CA GLU A 194 -20.68 -1.77 -0.90
C GLU A 194 -20.03 -2.98 -0.23
N GLY A 195 -19.56 -2.77 1.00
CA GLY A 195 -18.88 -3.79 1.80
C GLY A 195 -17.90 -3.22 2.80
N GLU A 196 -17.38 -4.12 3.60
CA GLU A 196 -16.42 -3.88 4.65
C GLU A 196 -14.97 -3.98 4.12
N HIS A 197 -14.01 -4.19 5.05
CA HIS A 197 -12.59 -4.32 4.77
C HIS A 197 -12.27 -5.62 4.01
N ARG A 198 -12.26 -5.55 2.68
CA ARG A 198 -11.97 -6.72 1.81
C ARG A 198 -11.44 -6.30 0.45
N TRP A 199 -10.77 -7.21 -0.21
CA TRP A 199 -10.46 -7.06 -1.63
C TRP A 199 -11.76 -7.08 -2.44
N TYR A 200 -11.94 -6.11 -3.33
CA TYR A 200 -13.07 -6.06 -4.25
C TYR A 200 -12.66 -6.48 -5.65
N GLY A 201 -11.71 -5.77 -6.25
CA GLY A 201 -11.06 -6.17 -7.49
C GLY A 201 -11.87 -5.99 -8.76
N ASP A 202 -13.09 -5.45 -8.68
CA ASP A 202 -14.01 -5.34 -9.82
C ASP A 202 -13.41 -4.52 -10.97
N LYS A 203 -12.78 -3.41 -10.65
CA LYS A 203 -12.12 -2.54 -11.63
C LYS A 203 -10.63 -2.83 -11.81
N THR A 204 -10.03 -3.55 -10.88
CA THR A 204 -8.57 -3.72 -10.81
C THR A 204 -7.98 -4.33 -12.08
N TYR A 205 -8.58 -5.38 -12.58
CA TYR A 205 -7.97 -6.14 -13.67
C TYR A 205 -8.03 -5.39 -15.00
N ASP A 206 -9.13 -4.72 -15.27
CA ASP A 206 -9.27 -3.90 -16.48
C ASP A 206 -8.38 -2.66 -16.38
N PHE A 207 -8.36 -2.01 -15.21
CA PHE A 207 -7.47 -0.87 -14.96
C PHE A 207 -6.00 -1.22 -15.18
N ILE A 208 -5.54 -2.38 -14.71
CA ILE A 208 -4.16 -2.84 -14.94
C ILE A 208 -3.92 -3.09 -16.42
N ASN A 209 -4.83 -3.78 -17.11
CA ASN A 209 -4.69 -4.08 -18.53
C ASN A 209 -4.64 -2.83 -19.42
N GLU A 210 -5.33 -1.77 -19.03
CA GLU A 210 -5.37 -0.51 -19.77
C GLU A 210 -4.14 0.38 -19.53
N ASN A 211 -3.41 0.15 -18.42
CA ASN A 211 -2.37 1.04 -17.94
C ASN A 211 -0.97 0.41 -17.83
N LEU A 212 -0.84 -0.89 -18.10
CA LEU A 212 0.41 -1.63 -18.21
C LEU A 212 0.53 -2.30 -19.58
#